data_1dd800f5b4489ee20a8358ae8867a9b0
#
_entry.id   1dd800f5b4489ee20a8358ae8867a9b0
#
_cell.length_a   1.000
_cell.length_b   1.000
_cell.length_c   1.000
_cell.angle_alpha   90.00
_cell.angle_beta   90.00
_cell.angle_gamma   90.00
#
_symmetry.space_group_name_H-M   'P 1'
#
loop_
_entity.id
_entity.type
_entity.pdbx_description
1 polymer ?
#
loop_
_entity_poly.entity_id
_entity_poly.type
_entity_poly.pdbx_seq_one_letter_code
_entity_poly.pdbx_strand_id
1 'polypeptide(L)'
;MLKISNISKAFHAGTANEVRALSGVSIDLEPGSFLIIIGTNGSGKSTLLNAVAGSFRVDTGSMQVSNHDITRWPEHRRAKLIGRVFQNPFSGTAPNMSIAENIALATRRGLRRGLGSNVSPRLRDEIRDRVHALKMGLEDRIDNPIGTLSGGQRQALTLLMASWLKPDLLLLDEHTAALDPKSADQVIQLTAEIVGRDKLTTLMVTHSMQQAVDLGDRIIMMHKGRVLHDIKGAAREGLTAGDLLRRFDDIRRREQLEKPTESLLREAQGASELLAILGAVAASDAHLDAREIALITAFADQWGLQAPQLEEGLLTTLQDFSNLREIVQRYLALQPPRQQAT
;
A
#
# COMPACT_ATOMS: atom_id res chain seq x y z
N MET A 1 -3.95 -16.28 17.15
CA MET A 1 -2.89 -15.88 16.64
C MET A 1 -2.91 -15.96 15.19
N LEU A 2 -2.27 -15.03 14.52
CA LEU A 2 -2.08 -15.02 13.08
C LEU A 2 -0.72 -15.64 12.77
N LYS A 3 -0.71 -16.65 11.89
CA LYS A 3 0.53 -17.20 11.35
C LYS A 3 0.49 -17.12 9.83
N ILE A 4 1.43 -16.41 9.26
CA ILE A 4 1.66 -16.26 7.84
C ILE A 4 2.99 -16.94 7.51
N SER A 5 3.00 -17.86 6.55
CA SER A 5 4.18 -18.65 6.21
C SER A 5 4.46 -18.54 4.71
N ASN A 6 5.52 -17.82 4.37
CA ASN A 6 6.10 -17.70 3.04
C ASN A 6 5.09 -17.35 1.93
N ILE A 7 4.18 -16.39 2.19
CA ILE A 7 3.19 -16.00 1.19
C ILE A 7 3.80 -15.12 0.11
N SER A 8 3.38 -15.38 -1.14
CA SER A 8 3.72 -14.55 -2.29
C SER A 8 2.47 -14.23 -3.10
N LYS A 9 2.48 -13.06 -3.77
CA LYS A 9 1.42 -12.61 -4.65
C LYS A 9 1.97 -11.78 -5.78
N ALA A 10 1.69 -12.20 -7.02
CA ALA A 10 1.90 -11.41 -8.22
C ALA A 10 0.55 -11.06 -8.84
N PHE A 11 0.41 -9.84 -9.33
CA PHE A 11 -0.71 -9.40 -10.15
C PHE A 11 -0.25 -9.34 -11.60
N HIS A 12 -1.13 -9.68 -12.54
CA HIS A 12 -0.85 -9.73 -13.98
C HIS A 12 0.36 -10.58 -14.34
N ALA A 13 0.54 -11.71 -13.65
CA ALA A 13 1.67 -12.62 -13.84
C ALA A 13 1.81 -13.03 -15.31
N GLY A 14 3.06 -13.04 -15.81
CA GLY A 14 3.39 -13.40 -17.19
C GLY A 14 3.10 -12.31 -18.23
N THR A 15 2.75 -11.10 -17.81
CA THR A 15 2.54 -9.95 -18.71
C THR A 15 3.60 -8.86 -18.47
N ALA A 16 3.71 -7.90 -19.38
CA ALA A 16 4.59 -6.73 -19.22
C ALA A 16 4.22 -5.87 -17.98
N ASN A 17 3.00 -6.00 -17.46
CA ASN A 17 2.52 -5.29 -16.28
C ASN A 17 2.57 -6.15 -15.00
N GLU A 18 3.38 -7.19 -14.95
CA GLU A 18 3.52 -8.02 -13.75
C GLU A 18 4.03 -7.20 -12.57
N VAL A 19 3.28 -7.24 -11.46
CA VAL A 19 3.66 -6.61 -10.19
C VAL A 19 3.74 -7.68 -9.11
N ARG A 20 4.94 -7.96 -8.61
CA ARG A 20 5.17 -8.85 -7.45
C ARG A 20 4.93 -8.06 -6.17
N ALA A 21 3.68 -8.09 -5.70
CA ALA A 21 3.24 -7.31 -4.56
C ALA A 21 3.63 -7.91 -3.20
N LEU A 22 3.80 -9.24 -3.11
CA LEU A 22 4.32 -9.95 -1.95
C LEU A 22 5.33 -11.00 -2.40
N SER A 23 6.44 -11.16 -1.68
CA SER A 23 7.53 -12.07 -1.99
C SER A 23 8.04 -12.76 -0.72
N GLY A 24 7.48 -13.93 -0.40
CA GLY A 24 7.96 -14.76 0.71
C GLY A 24 7.72 -14.17 2.10
N VAL A 25 6.60 -13.44 2.29
CA VAL A 25 6.29 -12.80 3.58
C VAL A 25 5.93 -13.86 4.62
N SER A 26 6.61 -13.82 5.77
CA SER A 26 6.33 -14.65 6.94
C SER A 26 6.18 -13.78 8.19
N ILE A 27 5.10 -13.96 8.92
CA ILE A 27 4.76 -13.23 10.14
C ILE A 27 4.08 -14.20 11.10
N ASP A 28 4.52 -14.23 12.34
CA ASP A 28 3.88 -14.94 13.44
C ASP A 28 3.47 -13.92 14.49
N LEU A 29 2.18 -13.78 14.77
CA LEU A 29 1.62 -12.79 15.69
C LEU A 29 0.89 -13.50 16.82
N GLU A 30 1.32 -13.22 18.05
CA GLU A 30 0.74 -13.82 19.25
C GLU A 30 -0.62 -13.21 19.62
N PRO A 31 -1.42 -13.93 20.44
CA PRO A 31 -2.68 -13.40 20.96
C PRO A 31 -2.49 -12.09 21.72
N GLY A 32 -3.35 -11.12 21.46
CA GLY A 32 -3.35 -9.83 22.13
C GLY A 32 -2.25 -8.87 21.68
N SER A 33 -1.37 -9.28 20.75
CA SER A 33 -0.32 -8.40 20.22
C SER A 33 -0.89 -7.35 19.26
N PHE A 34 -0.29 -6.17 19.28
CA PHE A 34 -0.59 -5.07 18.36
C PHE A 34 0.56 -4.87 17.38
N LEU A 35 0.45 -5.50 16.21
CA LEU A 35 1.43 -5.35 15.13
C LEU A 35 1.11 -4.15 14.25
N ILE A 36 2.09 -3.28 14.07
CA ILE A 36 2.01 -2.19 13.09
C ILE A 36 2.92 -2.47 11.90
N ILE A 37 2.36 -2.26 10.71
CA ILE A 37 3.09 -2.38 9.44
C ILE A 37 3.26 -1.00 8.83
N ILE A 38 4.52 -0.62 8.62
CA ILE A 38 4.90 0.61 7.94
C ILE A 38 5.69 0.29 6.68
N GLY A 39 5.79 1.23 5.77
CA GLY A 39 6.52 1.04 4.50
C GLY A 39 6.16 2.10 3.48
N THR A 40 6.97 2.24 2.44
CA THR A 40 6.71 3.16 1.33
C THR A 40 5.45 2.78 0.55
N ASN A 41 4.96 3.70 -0.30
CA ASN A 41 3.89 3.39 -1.24
C ASN A 41 4.35 2.26 -2.17
N GLY A 42 3.45 1.31 -2.46
CA GLY A 42 3.78 0.14 -3.27
C GLY A 42 4.61 -0.95 -2.55
N SER A 43 4.92 -0.80 -1.25
CA SER A 43 5.70 -1.82 -0.51
C SER A 43 4.95 -3.12 -0.21
N GLY A 44 3.65 -3.20 -0.52
CA GLY A 44 2.85 -4.41 -0.32
C GLY A 44 2.00 -4.44 0.95
N LYS A 45 1.96 -3.37 1.77
CA LYS A 45 1.20 -3.31 3.04
C LYS A 45 -0.28 -3.64 2.87
N SER A 46 -0.99 -2.85 2.04
CA SER A 46 -2.42 -3.07 1.80
C SER A 46 -2.67 -4.40 1.07
N THR A 47 -1.71 -4.86 0.24
CA THR A 47 -1.78 -6.20 -0.36
C THR A 47 -1.71 -7.28 0.71
N LEU A 48 -0.81 -7.17 1.68
CA LEU A 48 -0.72 -8.11 2.78
C LEU A 48 -2.01 -8.14 3.61
N LEU A 49 -2.54 -6.97 3.97
CA LEU A 49 -3.78 -6.84 4.73
C LEU A 49 -4.98 -7.43 3.96
N ASN A 50 -5.08 -7.14 2.66
CA ASN A 50 -6.10 -7.71 1.78
C ASN A 50 -5.95 -9.23 1.60
N ALA A 51 -4.73 -9.76 1.53
CA ALA A 51 -4.47 -11.20 1.51
C ALA A 51 -4.98 -11.88 2.78
N VAL A 52 -4.71 -11.30 3.96
CA VAL A 52 -5.21 -11.81 5.25
C VAL A 52 -6.73 -11.68 5.34
N ALA A 53 -7.33 -10.58 4.87
CA ALA A 53 -8.78 -10.39 4.82
C ALA A 53 -9.49 -11.39 3.88
N GLY A 54 -8.79 -11.88 2.83
CA GLY A 54 -9.33 -12.82 1.85
C GLY A 54 -9.95 -12.17 0.62
N SER A 55 -9.59 -10.90 0.34
CA SER A 55 -10.06 -10.18 -0.86
C SER A 55 -9.53 -10.81 -2.16
N PHE A 56 -8.43 -11.56 -2.08
CA PHE A 56 -7.89 -12.42 -3.13
C PHE A 56 -7.10 -13.59 -2.52
N ARG A 57 -6.74 -14.57 -3.34
CA ARG A 57 -5.89 -15.71 -2.94
C ARG A 57 -4.43 -15.38 -3.16
N VAL A 58 -3.58 -15.81 -2.24
CA VAL A 58 -2.11 -15.82 -2.43
C VAL A 58 -1.71 -16.90 -3.42
N ASP A 59 -0.58 -16.71 -4.11
CA ASP A 59 -0.10 -17.65 -5.12
C ASP A 59 0.65 -18.82 -4.45
N THR A 60 1.42 -18.51 -3.38
CA THR A 60 2.15 -19.52 -2.59
C THR A 60 2.03 -19.23 -1.10
N GLY A 61 2.41 -20.20 -0.27
CA GLY A 61 2.42 -20.09 1.18
C GLY A 61 1.09 -20.41 1.84
N SER A 62 0.99 -20.17 3.14
CA SER A 62 -0.19 -20.48 3.95
C SER A 62 -0.46 -19.41 5.01
N MET A 63 -1.71 -19.33 5.46
CA MET A 63 -2.16 -18.42 6.51
C MET A 63 -3.09 -19.11 7.48
N GLN A 64 -2.87 -18.90 8.77
CA GLN A 64 -3.70 -19.40 9.85
C GLN A 64 -4.13 -18.27 10.77
N VAL A 65 -5.38 -18.30 11.22
CA VAL A 65 -5.92 -17.43 12.27
C VAL A 65 -6.48 -18.33 13.35
N SER A 66 -6.02 -18.16 14.59
CA SER A 66 -6.27 -19.09 15.67
C SER A 66 -5.87 -20.53 15.26
N ASN A 67 -6.78 -21.48 15.28
CA ASN A 67 -6.48 -22.85 14.86
C ASN A 67 -7.06 -23.18 13.47
N HIS A 68 -7.37 -22.16 12.67
CA HIS A 68 -8.00 -22.35 11.37
C HIS A 68 -7.04 -22.01 10.25
N ASP A 69 -6.80 -22.93 9.33
CA ASP A 69 -6.19 -22.63 8.05
C ASP A 69 -7.17 -21.84 7.19
N ILE A 70 -6.87 -20.55 7.01
CA ILE A 70 -7.69 -19.63 6.22
C ILE A 70 -7.17 -19.43 4.79
N THR A 71 -6.09 -20.08 4.39
CA THR A 71 -5.37 -19.85 3.13
C THR A 71 -6.30 -19.79 1.92
N ARG A 72 -7.24 -20.72 1.87
CA ARG A 72 -8.21 -20.85 0.76
C ARG A 72 -9.62 -20.35 1.09
N TRP A 73 -9.84 -19.85 2.31
CA TRP A 73 -11.17 -19.37 2.68
C TRP A 73 -11.51 -18.07 1.96
N PRO A 74 -12.73 -17.93 1.44
CA PRO A 74 -13.21 -16.66 0.90
C PRO A 74 -13.46 -15.65 2.04
N GLU A 75 -13.47 -14.38 1.70
CA GLU A 75 -13.59 -13.25 2.64
C GLU A 75 -14.79 -13.41 3.60
N HIS A 76 -15.98 -13.77 3.09
CA HIS A 76 -17.18 -13.92 3.91
C HIS A 76 -17.04 -15.01 5.00
N ARG A 77 -16.23 -16.04 4.76
CA ARG A 77 -15.94 -17.07 5.76
C ARG A 77 -14.94 -16.57 6.80
N ARG A 78 -13.92 -15.79 6.36
CA ARG A 78 -12.93 -15.19 7.26
C ARG A 78 -13.56 -14.12 8.15
N ALA A 79 -14.61 -13.44 7.69
CA ALA A 79 -15.36 -12.44 8.45
C ALA A 79 -15.92 -12.94 9.79
N LYS A 80 -15.95 -14.26 10.04
CA LYS A 80 -16.28 -14.83 11.36
C LYS A 80 -15.18 -14.60 12.38
N LEU A 81 -13.92 -14.63 11.94
CA LEU A 81 -12.73 -14.54 12.78
C LEU A 81 -12.09 -13.16 12.73
N ILE A 82 -12.29 -12.42 11.62
CA ILE A 82 -11.57 -11.19 11.29
C ILE A 82 -12.52 -10.00 11.29
N GLY A 83 -12.22 -9.00 12.12
CA GLY A 83 -12.81 -7.66 12.03
C GLY A 83 -11.97 -6.80 11.10
N ARG A 84 -12.57 -5.93 10.30
CA ARG A 84 -11.84 -5.04 9.40
C ARG A 84 -12.38 -3.62 9.44
N VAL A 85 -11.47 -2.65 9.53
CA VAL A 85 -11.73 -1.23 9.34
C VAL A 85 -10.98 -0.76 8.10
N PHE A 86 -11.67 -0.08 7.21
CA PHE A 86 -11.14 0.38 5.93
C PHE A 86 -10.55 1.79 6.04
N GLN A 87 -9.67 2.14 5.12
CA GLN A 87 -9.12 3.48 4.98
C GLN A 87 -10.21 4.52 4.70
N ASN A 88 -11.14 4.19 3.80
CA ASN A 88 -12.27 5.06 3.50
C ASN A 88 -13.40 4.79 4.52
N PRO A 89 -13.82 5.79 5.34
CA PRO A 89 -14.88 5.63 6.34
C PRO A 89 -16.26 5.33 5.75
N PHE A 90 -16.44 5.50 4.44
CA PHE A 90 -17.67 5.11 3.73
C PHE A 90 -17.71 3.61 3.41
N SER A 91 -16.56 2.96 3.34
CA SER A 91 -16.48 1.52 3.11
C SER A 91 -16.92 0.76 4.35
N GLY A 92 -17.65 -0.34 4.16
CA GLY A 92 -18.12 -1.18 5.27
C GLY A 92 -19.37 -0.65 5.97
N THR A 93 -20.01 0.42 5.47
CA THR A 93 -21.29 0.97 5.98
C THR A 93 -22.34 1.04 4.90
N ALA A 94 -23.62 0.92 5.29
CA ALA A 94 -24.78 1.17 4.44
C ALA A 94 -25.28 2.61 4.72
N PRO A 95 -24.96 3.63 3.89
CA PRO A 95 -25.13 5.03 4.22
C PRO A 95 -26.59 5.44 4.45
N ASN A 96 -27.54 4.77 3.80
CA ASN A 96 -28.98 5.04 3.90
C ASN A 96 -29.64 4.32 5.09
N MET A 97 -28.96 3.39 5.73
CA MET A 97 -29.45 2.70 6.94
C MET A 97 -29.05 3.50 8.19
N SER A 98 -29.85 3.36 9.25
CA SER A 98 -29.56 3.97 10.54
C SER A 98 -28.28 3.40 11.17
N ILE A 99 -27.73 4.11 12.17
CA ILE A 99 -26.62 3.63 12.99
C ILE A 99 -26.96 2.27 13.60
N ALA A 100 -28.17 2.16 14.19
CA ALA A 100 -28.63 0.92 14.82
C ALA A 100 -28.72 -0.26 13.84
N GLU A 101 -29.20 -0.04 12.62
CA GLU A 101 -29.29 -1.07 11.58
C GLU A 101 -27.90 -1.49 11.11
N ASN A 102 -26.96 -0.55 10.88
CA ASN A 102 -25.58 -0.88 10.52
C ASN A 102 -24.89 -1.75 11.58
N ILE A 103 -25.03 -1.38 12.86
CA ILE A 103 -24.49 -2.14 13.99
C ILE A 103 -25.17 -3.51 14.07
N ALA A 104 -26.50 -3.59 13.92
CA ALA A 104 -27.23 -4.85 13.95
C ALA A 104 -26.76 -5.82 12.83
N LEU A 105 -26.41 -5.30 11.65
CA LEU A 105 -25.79 -6.11 10.61
C LEU A 105 -24.41 -6.64 11.03
N ALA A 106 -23.60 -5.79 11.67
CA ALA A 106 -22.29 -6.17 12.16
C ALA A 106 -22.35 -7.24 13.27
N THR A 107 -23.35 -7.18 14.16
CA THR A 107 -23.56 -8.18 15.23
C THR A 107 -23.93 -9.57 14.69
N ARG A 108 -24.41 -9.64 13.45
CA ARG A 108 -24.78 -10.91 12.78
C ARG A 108 -23.71 -11.44 11.84
N ARG A 109 -22.54 -10.83 11.85
CA ARG A 109 -21.41 -11.25 11.00
C ARG A 109 -21.07 -12.72 11.26
N GLY A 110 -21.11 -13.51 10.19
CA GLY A 110 -20.80 -14.95 10.25
C GLY A 110 -21.91 -15.85 10.80
N LEU A 111 -23.07 -15.30 11.18
CA LEU A 111 -24.23 -16.08 11.61
C LEU A 111 -25.18 -16.33 10.44
N ARG A 112 -26.04 -17.36 10.58
CA ARG A 112 -27.13 -17.60 9.62
C ARG A 112 -28.15 -16.48 9.72
N ARG A 113 -28.60 -15.96 8.59
CA ARG A 113 -29.64 -14.92 8.53
C ARG A 113 -31.01 -15.55 8.76
N GLY A 114 -31.78 -14.96 9.69
CA GLY A 114 -33.21 -15.31 9.93
C GLY A 114 -34.11 -14.21 9.36
N LEU A 115 -35.42 -14.48 9.32
CA LEU A 115 -36.46 -13.55 8.84
C LEU A 115 -36.97 -12.56 9.93
N GLY A 116 -36.40 -12.57 11.13
CA GLY A 116 -36.82 -11.71 12.23
C GLY A 116 -36.30 -10.26 12.14
N SER A 117 -36.88 -9.36 12.95
CA SER A 117 -36.41 -7.98 13.13
C SER A 117 -34.90 -7.95 13.44
N ASN A 118 -34.18 -7.08 12.75
CA ASN A 118 -32.74 -6.97 12.93
C ASN A 118 -32.35 -6.25 14.24
N VAL A 119 -33.21 -5.39 14.79
CA VAL A 119 -32.95 -4.58 15.97
C VAL A 119 -34.01 -4.85 17.03
N SER A 120 -33.72 -5.78 17.96
CA SER A 120 -34.56 -5.99 19.13
C SER A 120 -34.40 -4.84 20.15
N PRO A 121 -35.39 -4.61 21.06
CA PRO A 121 -35.26 -3.60 22.10
C PRO A 121 -33.97 -3.76 22.93
N ARG A 122 -33.64 -4.97 23.34
CA ARG A 122 -32.43 -5.29 24.09
C ARG A 122 -31.15 -4.93 23.33
N LEU A 123 -31.10 -5.27 22.02
CA LEU A 123 -29.95 -4.90 21.19
C LEU A 123 -29.86 -3.39 21.02
N ARG A 124 -30.99 -2.71 20.94
CA ARG A 124 -31.04 -1.26 20.82
C ARG A 124 -30.44 -0.55 22.05
N ASP A 125 -30.75 -1.04 23.24
CA ASP A 125 -30.18 -0.51 24.48
C ASP A 125 -28.66 -0.77 24.53
N GLU A 126 -28.22 -2.00 24.20
CA GLU A 126 -26.80 -2.31 24.09
C GLU A 126 -26.06 -1.43 23.06
N ILE A 127 -26.70 -1.14 21.91
CA ILE A 127 -26.15 -0.23 20.91
C ILE A 127 -25.99 1.16 21.50
N ARG A 128 -27.01 1.70 22.18
CA ARG A 128 -26.94 3.03 22.78
C ARG A 128 -25.80 3.14 23.79
N ASP A 129 -25.65 2.16 24.67
CA ASP A 129 -24.61 2.13 25.69
C ASP A 129 -23.21 2.10 25.06
N ARG A 130 -22.98 1.24 24.06
CA ARG A 130 -21.69 1.14 23.40
C ARG A 130 -21.36 2.35 22.52
N VAL A 131 -22.38 2.96 21.89
CA VAL A 131 -22.23 4.21 21.12
C VAL A 131 -21.94 5.37 22.06
N HIS A 132 -22.59 5.45 23.24
CA HIS A 132 -22.30 6.45 24.27
C HIS A 132 -20.82 6.36 24.73
N ALA A 133 -20.28 5.15 24.87
CA ALA A 133 -18.88 4.93 25.24
C ALA A 133 -17.87 5.51 24.21
N LEU A 134 -18.27 5.79 22.97
CA LEU A 134 -17.43 6.48 21.99
C LEU A 134 -17.23 7.97 22.30
N LYS A 135 -18.06 8.56 23.17
CA LYS A 135 -18.01 9.99 23.58
C LYS A 135 -18.09 10.96 22.39
N MET A 136 -18.93 10.63 21.40
CA MET A 136 -19.11 11.43 20.18
C MET A 136 -20.52 12.02 20.02
N GLY A 137 -21.40 11.93 21.05
CA GLY A 137 -22.76 12.44 21.03
C GLY A 137 -23.67 11.76 20.00
N LEU A 138 -23.49 10.46 19.82
CA LEU A 138 -24.23 9.66 18.82
C LEU A 138 -25.33 8.78 19.46
N GLU A 139 -25.37 8.64 20.76
CA GLU A 139 -26.28 7.79 21.52
C GLU A 139 -27.76 8.14 21.33
N ASP A 140 -28.08 9.42 21.13
CA ASP A 140 -29.43 9.89 20.84
C ASP A 140 -29.77 9.92 19.35
N ARG A 141 -28.78 9.59 18.50
CA ARG A 141 -28.87 9.63 17.03
C ARG A 141 -28.81 8.25 16.39
N ILE A 142 -29.01 7.18 17.16
CA ILE A 142 -28.88 5.80 16.65
C ILE A 142 -29.88 5.46 15.54
N ASP A 143 -30.95 6.22 15.39
CA ASP A 143 -31.97 6.09 14.33
C ASP A 143 -31.64 6.94 13.08
N ASN A 144 -30.65 7.81 13.16
CA ASN A 144 -30.26 8.62 12.02
C ASN A 144 -29.46 7.81 11.01
N PRO A 145 -29.60 8.09 9.70
CA PRO A 145 -28.79 7.46 8.69
C PRO A 145 -27.30 7.69 8.94
N ILE A 146 -26.49 6.63 8.90
CA ILE A 146 -25.04 6.71 9.14
C ILE A 146 -24.34 7.61 8.08
N GLY A 147 -24.98 7.80 6.91
CA GLY A 147 -24.54 8.69 5.85
C GLY A 147 -24.46 10.16 6.24
N THR A 148 -25.18 10.60 7.28
CA THR A 148 -25.21 12.00 7.75
C THR A 148 -24.08 12.35 8.73
N LEU A 149 -23.26 11.39 9.10
CA LEU A 149 -22.20 11.56 10.09
C LEU A 149 -20.92 12.15 9.48
N SER A 150 -20.11 12.82 10.30
CA SER A 150 -18.76 13.23 9.94
C SER A 150 -17.86 12.01 9.67
N GLY A 151 -16.74 12.21 8.98
CA GLY A 151 -15.77 11.15 8.72
C GLY A 151 -15.27 10.48 10.01
N GLY A 152 -14.90 11.26 11.02
CA GLY A 152 -14.45 10.76 12.31
C GLY A 152 -15.51 9.97 13.07
N GLN A 153 -16.75 10.47 13.13
CA GLN A 153 -17.86 9.77 13.77
C GLN A 153 -18.16 8.44 13.09
N ARG A 154 -18.15 8.43 11.75
CA ARG A 154 -18.35 7.20 10.98
C ARG A 154 -17.22 6.21 11.19
N GLN A 155 -15.97 6.68 11.23
CA GLN A 155 -14.81 5.82 11.47
C GLN A 155 -14.84 5.19 12.86
N ALA A 156 -15.21 5.94 13.89
CA ALA A 156 -15.41 5.40 15.24
C ALA A 156 -16.50 4.31 15.27
N LEU A 157 -17.61 4.52 14.54
CA LEU A 157 -18.65 3.50 14.42
C LEU A 157 -18.18 2.28 13.63
N THR A 158 -17.40 2.43 12.56
CA THR A 158 -16.83 1.27 11.84
C THR A 158 -15.86 0.47 12.72
N LEU A 159 -15.08 1.14 13.55
CA LEU A 159 -14.21 0.50 14.55
C LEU A 159 -15.04 -0.27 15.59
N LEU A 160 -16.09 0.35 16.15
CA LEU A 160 -17.02 -0.31 17.05
C LEU A 160 -17.68 -1.55 16.42
N MET A 161 -18.16 -1.43 15.16
CA MET A 161 -18.74 -2.54 14.41
C MET A 161 -17.75 -3.68 14.16
N ALA A 162 -16.50 -3.33 13.79
CA ALA A 162 -15.45 -4.32 13.52
C ALA A 162 -15.06 -5.09 14.79
N SER A 163 -15.03 -4.43 15.95
CA SER A 163 -14.67 -5.00 17.25
C SER A 163 -15.84 -5.59 18.03
N TRP A 164 -17.10 -5.38 17.61
CA TRP A 164 -18.32 -5.74 18.38
C TRP A 164 -18.32 -7.19 18.87
N LEU A 165 -18.00 -8.13 18.01
CA LEU A 165 -17.99 -9.56 18.31
C LEU A 165 -16.64 -10.07 18.85
N LYS A 166 -15.73 -9.18 19.25
CA LYS A 166 -14.37 -9.51 19.70
C LYS A 166 -13.70 -10.50 18.73
N PRO A 167 -13.37 -10.04 17.51
CA PRO A 167 -12.78 -10.93 16.51
C PRO A 167 -11.42 -11.48 16.99
N ASP A 168 -11.04 -12.65 16.50
CA ASP A 168 -9.70 -13.21 16.76
C ASP A 168 -8.59 -12.32 16.23
N LEU A 169 -8.87 -11.60 15.11
CA LEU A 169 -7.95 -10.66 14.49
C LEU A 169 -8.68 -9.40 14.04
N LEU A 170 -8.17 -8.24 14.43
CA LEU A 170 -8.63 -6.94 13.95
C LEU A 170 -7.65 -6.40 12.92
N LEU A 171 -8.14 -6.05 11.73
CA LEU A 171 -7.38 -5.43 10.65
C LEU A 171 -7.74 -3.95 10.53
N LEU A 172 -6.74 -3.07 10.59
CA LEU A 172 -6.89 -1.62 10.49
C LEU A 172 -6.06 -1.10 9.31
N ASP A 173 -6.72 -0.64 8.24
CA ASP A 173 -6.08 -0.20 7.00
C ASP A 173 -6.06 1.33 6.95
N GLU A 174 -4.97 1.96 7.39
CA GLU A 174 -4.78 3.43 7.34
C GLU A 174 -6.04 4.21 7.80
N HIS A 175 -6.73 3.70 8.79
CA HIS A 175 -8.10 4.07 9.15
C HIS A 175 -8.29 5.51 9.66
N THR A 176 -7.22 6.30 9.75
CA THR A 176 -7.26 7.71 10.11
C THR A 176 -6.74 8.65 9.02
N ALA A 177 -6.24 8.11 7.89
CA ALA A 177 -5.59 8.91 6.86
C ALA A 177 -6.53 9.90 6.13
N ALA A 178 -7.83 9.61 6.09
CA ALA A 178 -8.83 10.45 5.43
C ALA A 178 -9.55 11.42 6.38
N LEU A 179 -9.09 11.54 7.63
CA LEU A 179 -9.72 12.36 8.67
C LEU A 179 -8.96 13.67 8.90
N ASP A 180 -9.65 14.68 9.40
CA ASP A 180 -8.99 15.85 9.95
C ASP A 180 -8.17 15.48 11.21
N PRO A 181 -7.13 16.27 11.58
CA PRO A 181 -6.20 15.90 12.65
C PRO A 181 -6.90 15.61 13.99
N LYS A 182 -7.88 16.42 14.37
CA LYS A 182 -8.60 16.25 15.65
C LYS A 182 -9.41 14.96 15.68
N SER A 183 -10.11 14.65 14.59
CA SER A 183 -10.88 13.41 14.45
C SER A 183 -9.94 12.19 14.38
N ALA A 184 -8.80 12.32 13.71
CA ALA A 184 -7.79 11.26 13.65
C ALA A 184 -7.27 10.90 15.05
N ASP A 185 -6.92 11.90 15.86
CA ASP A 185 -6.44 11.69 17.24
C ASP A 185 -7.51 11.00 18.11
N GLN A 186 -8.78 11.43 18.00
CA GLN A 186 -9.88 10.79 18.73
C GLN A 186 -10.05 9.32 18.33
N VAL A 187 -10.01 9.02 17.03
CA VAL A 187 -10.14 7.63 16.53
C VAL A 187 -8.94 6.77 16.96
N ILE A 188 -7.74 7.33 17.00
CA ILE A 188 -6.55 6.63 17.49
C ILE A 188 -6.65 6.28 18.97
N GLN A 189 -7.10 7.24 19.80
CA GLN A 189 -7.35 7.00 21.23
C GLN A 189 -8.41 5.91 21.44
N LEU A 190 -9.52 5.98 20.72
CA LEU A 190 -10.54 4.92 20.74
C LEU A 190 -10.01 3.56 20.29
N THR A 191 -9.11 3.54 19.30
CA THR A 191 -8.46 2.31 18.86
C THR A 191 -7.64 1.70 19.99
N ALA A 192 -6.80 2.50 20.65
CA ALA A 192 -6.00 2.05 21.78
C ALA A 192 -6.87 1.53 22.94
N GLU A 193 -7.94 2.27 23.28
CA GLU A 193 -8.87 1.89 24.34
C GLU A 193 -9.59 0.56 24.04
N ILE A 194 -10.13 0.39 22.83
CA ILE A 194 -10.87 -0.83 22.44
C ILE A 194 -9.93 -2.02 22.37
N VAL A 195 -8.79 -1.86 21.70
CA VAL A 195 -7.80 -2.96 21.55
C VAL A 195 -7.26 -3.38 22.92
N GLY A 196 -6.89 -2.42 23.77
CA GLY A 196 -6.34 -2.70 25.11
C GLY A 196 -7.38 -3.34 26.05
N ARG A 197 -8.62 -2.78 26.09
CA ARG A 197 -9.71 -3.30 26.93
C ARG A 197 -10.07 -4.75 26.59
N ASP A 198 -10.21 -5.05 25.30
CA ASP A 198 -10.68 -6.34 24.81
C ASP A 198 -9.51 -7.30 24.47
N LYS A 199 -8.26 -6.84 24.64
CA LYS A 199 -7.01 -7.58 24.31
C LYS A 199 -7.04 -8.16 22.89
N LEU A 200 -7.48 -7.35 21.95
CA LEU A 200 -7.65 -7.79 20.56
C LEU A 200 -6.27 -7.95 19.88
N THR A 201 -6.06 -9.09 19.24
CA THR A 201 -4.92 -9.24 18.34
C THR A 201 -5.15 -8.34 17.13
N THR A 202 -4.23 -7.39 16.89
CA THR A 202 -4.46 -6.32 15.91
C THR A 202 -3.30 -6.25 14.92
N LEU A 203 -3.64 -6.10 13.64
CA LEU A 203 -2.71 -5.77 12.58
C LEU A 203 -3.15 -4.44 11.96
N MET A 204 -2.32 -3.42 12.10
CA MET A 204 -2.60 -2.07 11.61
C MET A 204 -1.57 -1.67 10.55
N VAL A 205 -2.04 -1.11 9.45
CA VAL A 205 -1.22 -0.42 8.46
C VAL A 205 -1.32 1.08 8.69
N THR A 206 -0.20 1.78 8.73
CA THR A 206 -0.16 3.24 8.85
C THR A 206 1.06 3.82 8.12
N HIS A 207 0.95 5.09 7.72
CA HIS A 207 2.08 5.90 7.26
C HIS A 207 2.68 6.77 8.37
N SER A 208 2.02 6.87 9.53
CA SER A 208 2.48 7.66 10.66
C SER A 208 3.51 6.88 11.49
N MET A 209 4.76 7.35 11.49
CA MET A 209 5.82 6.79 12.33
C MET A 209 5.51 6.98 13.81
N GLN A 210 4.84 8.10 14.16
CA GLN A 210 4.44 8.38 15.54
C GLN A 210 3.41 7.36 16.02
N GLN A 211 2.34 7.09 15.24
CA GLN A 211 1.38 6.05 15.59
C GLN A 211 2.03 4.67 15.72
N ALA A 212 3.03 4.37 14.87
CA ALA A 212 3.74 3.10 14.96
C ALA A 212 4.52 2.96 16.28
N VAL A 213 5.12 4.05 16.74
CA VAL A 213 5.83 4.08 18.01
C VAL A 213 4.88 4.08 19.20
N ASP A 214 3.76 4.78 19.14
CA ASP A 214 2.89 4.96 20.31
C ASP A 214 1.99 3.75 20.59
N LEU A 215 1.53 3.05 19.54
CA LEU A 215 0.50 2.02 19.66
C LEU A 215 1.04 0.59 19.59
N GLY A 216 2.02 0.34 18.69
CA GLY A 216 2.46 -1.01 18.40
C GLY A 216 3.41 -1.58 19.44
N ASP A 217 3.19 -2.79 19.89
CA ASP A 217 4.18 -3.57 20.64
C ASP A 217 5.19 -4.26 19.70
N ARG A 218 4.86 -4.35 18.41
CA ARG A 218 5.72 -4.85 17.33
C ARG A 218 5.54 -4.02 16.06
N ILE A 219 6.64 -3.70 15.39
CA ILE A 219 6.64 -2.92 14.16
C ILE A 219 7.35 -3.70 13.05
N ILE A 220 6.69 -3.86 11.93
CA ILE A 220 7.28 -4.43 10.70
C ILE A 220 7.43 -3.33 9.66
N MET A 221 8.63 -3.23 9.08
CA MET A 221 8.89 -2.37 7.93
C MET A 221 8.89 -3.21 6.66
N MET A 222 7.98 -2.87 5.74
CA MET A 222 7.87 -3.53 4.44
C MET A 222 8.47 -2.70 3.32
N HIS A 223 9.11 -3.39 2.37
CA HIS A 223 9.65 -2.80 1.15
C HIS A 223 9.62 -3.82 0.01
N LYS A 224 9.15 -3.41 -1.18
CA LYS A 224 9.06 -4.25 -2.40
C LYS A 224 8.48 -5.65 -2.12
N GLY A 225 7.39 -5.71 -1.36
CA GLY A 225 6.71 -6.96 -1.04
C GLY A 225 7.39 -7.85 -0.02
N ARG A 226 8.44 -7.39 0.66
CA ARG A 226 9.20 -8.15 1.67
C ARG A 226 9.20 -7.46 3.01
N VAL A 227 9.40 -8.24 4.07
CA VAL A 227 9.69 -7.73 5.41
C VAL A 227 11.18 -7.44 5.48
N LEU A 228 11.56 -6.17 5.71
CA LEU A 228 12.96 -5.78 5.87
C LEU A 228 13.38 -5.71 7.34
N HIS A 229 12.52 -5.15 8.18
CA HIS A 229 12.77 -5.05 9.61
C HIS A 229 11.57 -5.57 10.38
N ASP A 230 11.85 -6.29 11.45
CA ASP A 230 10.89 -6.80 12.43
C ASP A 230 11.38 -6.38 13.82
N ILE A 231 10.72 -5.36 14.39
CA ILE A 231 11.14 -4.67 15.61
C ILE A 231 10.19 -5.06 16.73
N LYS A 232 10.67 -5.81 17.72
CA LYS A 232 9.89 -6.30 18.87
C LYS A 232 10.77 -6.44 20.12
N GLY A 233 10.15 -6.58 21.27
CA GLY A 233 10.84 -6.78 22.54
C GLY A 233 11.83 -5.64 22.84
N ALA A 234 13.03 -5.95 23.29
CA ALA A 234 14.06 -4.96 23.66
C ALA A 234 14.42 -3.99 22.54
N ALA A 235 14.33 -4.41 21.27
CA ALA A 235 14.57 -3.53 20.12
C ALA A 235 13.50 -2.42 19.95
N ARG A 236 12.37 -2.55 20.65
CA ARG A 236 11.27 -1.59 20.67
C ARG A 236 11.46 -0.53 21.79
N GLU A 237 12.21 -0.84 22.84
CA GLU A 237 12.44 0.05 23.98
C GLU A 237 13.22 1.29 23.54
N GLY A 238 12.69 2.48 23.84
CA GLY A 238 13.31 3.74 23.47
C GLY A 238 13.27 4.10 21.97
N LEU A 239 12.60 3.29 21.15
CA LEU A 239 12.45 3.55 19.70
C LEU A 239 11.65 4.84 19.49
N THR A 240 12.17 5.73 18.63
CA THR A 240 11.51 6.98 18.27
C THR A 240 11.04 6.97 16.82
N ALA A 241 10.11 7.88 16.48
CA ALA A 241 9.69 8.08 15.08
C ALA A 241 10.89 8.48 14.18
N GLY A 242 11.86 9.23 14.73
CA GLY A 242 13.10 9.59 14.04
C GLY A 242 13.98 8.39 13.69
N ASP A 243 14.00 7.34 14.55
CA ASP A 243 14.74 6.11 14.27
C ASP A 243 14.13 5.34 13.11
N LEU A 244 12.80 5.28 13.06
CA LEU A 244 12.08 4.67 11.94
C LEU A 244 12.32 5.41 10.64
N LEU A 245 12.30 6.76 10.64
CA LEU A 245 12.61 7.58 9.47
C LEU A 245 14.02 7.34 8.97
N ARG A 246 15.04 7.32 9.87
CA ARG A 246 16.42 7.00 9.47
C ARG A 246 16.53 5.65 8.77
N ARG A 247 15.87 4.61 9.28
CA ARG A 247 15.85 3.29 8.63
C ARG A 247 15.23 3.34 7.22
N PHE A 248 14.19 4.15 7.02
CA PHE A 248 13.62 4.36 5.68
C PHE A 248 14.58 5.08 4.74
N ASP A 249 15.28 6.11 5.22
CA ASP A 249 16.25 6.83 4.42
C ASP A 249 17.44 5.94 4.02
N ASP A 250 17.88 5.05 4.92
CA ASP A 250 18.93 4.06 4.60
C ASP A 250 18.47 3.08 3.51
N ILE A 251 17.20 2.65 3.53
CA ILE A 251 16.62 1.81 2.48
C ILE A 251 16.63 2.54 1.15
N ARG A 252 16.17 3.82 1.11
CA ARG A 252 16.16 4.64 -0.10
C ARG A 252 17.55 4.88 -0.65
N ARG A 253 18.54 5.18 0.21
CA ARG A 253 19.94 5.37 -0.21
C ARG A 253 20.52 4.10 -0.83
N ARG A 254 20.28 2.92 -0.21
CA ARG A 254 20.70 1.64 -0.80
C ARG A 254 20.07 1.41 -2.16
N GLU A 255 18.78 1.69 -2.33
CA GLU A 255 18.10 1.58 -3.63
C GLU A 255 18.67 2.50 -4.70
N GLN A 256 19.05 3.73 -4.32
CA GLN A 256 19.68 4.66 -5.25
C GLN A 256 21.07 4.18 -5.67
N LEU A 257 21.80 3.50 -4.78
CA LEU A 257 23.10 2.88 -5.05
C LEU A 257 22.97 1.56 -5.82
N GLU A 258 21.85 0.84 -5.64
CA GLU A 258 21.51 -0.42 -6.31
C GLU A 258 20.68 -0.25 -7.59
N LYS A 259 20.35 1.01 -7.99
CA LYS A 259 19.82 1.22 -9.34
C LYS A 259 20.82 0.58 -10.29
N PRO A 260 20.40 -0.47 -11.03
CA PRO A 260 21.38 -1.23 -11.81
C PRO A 260 22.05 -0.27 -12.79
N THR A 261 23.36 -0.38 -12.89
CA THR A 261 24.15 0.20 -13.97
C THR A 261 23.49 -0.03 -15.33
N GLU A 262 22.70 -1.10 -15.48
CA GLU A 262 21.88 -1.39 -16.64
C GLU A 262 20.81 -0.34 -16.99
N SER A 263 20.14 0.31 -16.02
CA SER A 263 19.16 1.36 -16.35
C SER A 263 19.86 2.64 -16.78
N LEU A 264 21.00 2.96 -16.14
CA LEU A 264 21.85 4.09 -16.54
C LEU A 264 22.55 3.81 -17.89
N LEU A 265 22.96 2.55 -18.14
CA LEU A 265 23.50 2.15 -19.42
C LEU A 265 22.44 2.16 -20.53
N ARG A 266 21.21 1.74 -20.26
CA ARG A 266 20.09 1.85 -21.23
C ARG A 266 19.71 3.30 -21.50
N GLU A 267 19.66 4.15 -20.48
CA GLU A 267 19.39 5.58 -20.63
C GLU A 267 20.52 6.25 -21.42
N ALA A 268 21.79 5.95 -21.12
CA ALA A 268 22.95 6.49 -21.84
C ALA A 268 23.03 5.94 -23.29
N GLN A 269 22.71 4.67 -23.50
CA GLN A 269 22.68 4.07 -24.83
C GLN A 269 21.54 4.65 -25.67
N GLY A 270 20.33 4.82 -25.10
CA GLY A 270 19.22 5.47 -25.79
C GLY A 270 19.50 6.93 -26.16
N ALA A 271 20.20 7.68 -25.28
CA ALA A 271 20.63 9.05 -25.58
C ALA A 271 21.66 9.08 -26.70
N SER A 272 22.63 8.17 -26.70
CA SER A 272 23.64 8.03 -27.77
C SER A 272 23.00 7.68 -29.13
N GLU A 273 22.03 6.75 -29.14
CA GLU A 273 21.30 6.37 -30.37
C GLU A 273 20.41 7.52 -30.88
N LEU A 274 19.76 8.28 -29.99
CA LEU A 274 18.98 9.46 -30.37
C LEU A 274 19.88 10.56 -30.99
N LEU A 275 21.06 10.80 -30.41
CA LEU A 275 22.05 11.74 -30.94
C LEU A 275 22.57 11.30 -32.32
N ALA A 276 22.79 10.00 -32.50
CA ALA A 276 23.16 9.44 -33.81
C ALA A 276 22.07 9.68 -34.86
N ILE A 277 20.79 9.52 -34.49
CA ILE A 277 19.65 9.77 -35.38
C ILE A 277 19.56 11.29 -35.72
N LEU A 278 19.67 12.17 -34.70
CA LEU A 278 19.65 13.61 -34.91
C LEU A 278 20.81 14.08 -35.79
N GLY A 279 22.04 13.54 -35.57
CA GLY A 279 23.18 13.81 -36.41
C GLY A 279 23.00 13.33 -37.85
N ALA A 280 22.39 12.16 -38.06
CA ALA A 280 22.11 11.65 -39.41
C ALA A 280 21.04 12.47 -40.15
N VAL A 281 20.01 12.97 -39.43
CA VAL A 281 18.98 13.85 -40.00
C VAL A 281 19.59 15.20 -40.38
N ALA A 282 20.39 15.80 -39.48
CA ALA A 282 21.08 17.07 -39.73
C ALA A 282 22.13 16.98 -40.87
N ALA A 283 22.75 15.81 -41.05
CA ALA A 283 23.69 15.59 -42.13
C ALA A 283 23.07 15.10 -43.46
N SER A 284 21.74 15.01 -43.52
CA SER A 284 21.02 14.47 -44.71
C SER A 284 21.24 15.31 -45.97
N ASP A 285 21.60 16.58 -45.83
CA ASP A 285 21.94 17.51 -46.93
C ASP A 285 23.44 17.73 -47.08
N ALA A 286 24.29 16.90 -46.39
CA ALA A 286 25.74 16.95 -46.38
C ALA A 286 26.39 18.20 -45.76
N HIS A 287 25.61 19.01 -45.01
CA HIS A 287 26.13 20.19 -44.28
C HIS A 287 25.49 20.27 -42.90
N LEU A 288 26.30 20.29 -41.84
CA LEU A 288 25.88 20.65 -40.48
C LEU A 288 26.07 22.17 -40.32
N ASP A 289 24.98 22.91 -40.15
CA ASP A 289 25.08 24.32 -39.84
C ASP A 289 25.40 24.57 -38.35
N ALA A 290 25.85 25.81 -38.03
CA ALA A 290 26.21 26.16 -36.65
C ALA A 290 25.02 26.07 -35.67
N ARG A 291 23.76 26.14 -36.12
CA ARG A 291 22.55 26.06 -35.31
C ARG A 291 22.22 24.60 -34.96
N GLU A 292 22.44 23.71 -35.93
CA GLU A 292 22.23 22.26 -35.75
C GLU A 292 23.27 21.69 -34.78
N ILE A 293 24.54 22.10 -34.92
CA ILE A 293 25.60 21.74 -33.97
C ILE A 293 25.27 22.26 -32.57
N ALA A 294 24.83 23.51 -32.42
CA ALA A 294 24.45 24.07 -31.14
C ALA A 294 23.27 23.34 -30.49
N LEU A 295 22.29 22.90 -31.29
CA LEU A 295 21.14 22.11 -30.81
C LEU A 295 21.55 20.73 -30.32
N ILE A 296 22.37 20.03 -31.10
CA ILE A 296 22.91 18.71 -30.74
C ILE A 296 23.78 18.80 -29.47
N THR A 297 24.60 19.83 -29.36
CA THR A 297 25.44 20.07 -28.18
C THR A 297 24.60 20.36 -26.94
N ALA A 298 23.60 21.25 -27.04
CA ALA A 298 22.71 21.55 -25.92
C ALA A 298 21.90 20.31 -25.47
N PHE A 299 21.53 19.44 -26.39
CA PHE A 299 20.85 18.20 -26.09
C PHE A 299 21.78 17.20 -25.38
N ALA A 300 23.04 17.09 -25.84
CA ALA A 300 24.06 16.26 -25.21
C ALA A 300 24.41 16.71 -23.80
N ASP A 301 24.51 18.02 -23.56
CA ASP A 301 24.77 18.60 -22.25
C ASP A 301 23.61 18.29 -21.27
N GLN A 302 22.36 18.34 -21.74
CA GLN A 302 21.19 17.99 -20.95
C GLN A 302 21.21 16.52 -20.49
N TRP A 303 21.87 15.64 -21.25
CA TRP A 303 22.00 14.21 -20.95
C TRP A 303 23.36 13.85 -20.34
N GLY A 304 24.22 14.84 -20.07
CA GLY A 304 25.52 14.65 -19.43
C GLY A 304 26.55 13.91 -20.33
N LEU A 305 26.40 13.94 -21.65
CA LEU A 305 27.32 13.33 -22.62
C LEU A 305 28.49 14.29 -22.89
N GLN A 306 29.74 13.80 -22.80
CA GLN A 306 30.91 14.61 -23.04
C GLN A 306 31.28 14.73 -24.53
N ALA A 307 31.90 15.84 -24.92
CA ALA A 307 32.27 16.15 -26.28
C ALA A 307 33.01 15.03 -27.08
N PRO A 308 33.92 14.25 -26.49
CA PRO A 308 34.55 13.10 -27.20
C PRO A 308 33.56 12.02 -27.65
N GLN A 309 32.50 11.79 -26.86
CA GLN A 309 31.48 10.80 -27.18
C GLN A 309 30.54 11.27 -28.31
N LEU A 310 30.38 12.59 -28.42
CA LEU A 310 29.63 13.24 -29.49
C LEU A 310 30.37 13.16 -30.83
N GLU A 311 31.68 13.43 -30.85
CA GLU A 311 32.48 13.35 -32.07
C GLU A 311 32.58 11.92 -32.61
N GLU A 312 32.76 10.94 -31.72
CA GLU A 312 32.85 9.53 -32.13
C GLU A 312 31.50 9.00 -32.66
N GLY A 313 30.40 9.38 -32.01
CA GLY A 313 29.01 9.05 -32.44
C GLY A 313 28.64 9.71 -33.77
N LEU A 314 28.97 10.97 -33.96
CA LEU A 314 28.72 11.72 -35.19
C LEU A 314 29.60 11.20 -36.37
N LEU A 315 30.88 10.93 -36.14
CA LEU A 315 31.79 10.40 -37.16
C LEU A 315 31.38 8.98 -37.60
N THR A 316 30.95 8.14 -36.66
CA THR A 316 30.47 6.78 -36.97
C THR A 316 29.19 6.81 -37.80
N THR A 317 28.30 7.78 -37.52
CA THR A 317 27.00 7.94 -38.21
C THR A 317 27.20 8.51 -39.61
N LEU A 318 28.15 9.43 -39.80
CA LEU A 318 28.47 10.01 -41.10
C LEU A 318 29.17 8.99 -42.04
N GLN A 319 29.84 7.97 -41.52
CA GLN A 319 30.49 6.94 -42.30
C GLN A 319 29.61 5.80 -42.81
N ASP A 320 28.41 5.61 -42.20
CA ASP A 320 27.58 4.44 -42.49
C ASP A 320 26.07 4.70 -42.48
N PHE A 321 25.59 5.43 -43.50
CA PHE A 321 24.16 5.69 -43.73
C PHE A 321 23.33 4.42 -43.94
N SER A 322 23.97 3.26 -44.18
CA SER A 322 23.28 2.01 -44.41
C SER A 322 22.57 1.47 -43.14
N ASN A 323 23.01 1.89 -41.95
CA ASN A 323 22.53 1.36 -40.67
C ASN A 323 21.48 2.24 -39.95
N LEU A 324 21.07 3.40 -40.55
CA LEU A 324 20.12 4.31 -39.91
C LEU A 324 18.82 3.61 -39.48
N ARG A 325 18.31 2.72 -40.35
CA ARG A 325 17.08 1.96 -40.07
C ARG A 325 17.23 1.05 -38.85
N GLU A 326 18.39 0.44 -38.68
CA GLU A 326 18.68 -0.43 -37.55
C GLU A 326 18.85 0.36 -36.25
N ILE A 327 19.49 1.54 -36.30
CA ILE A 327 19.65 2.46 -35.18
C ILE A 327 18.28 2.95 -34.73
N VAL A 328 17.40 3.36 -35.64
CA VAL A 328 16.03 3.77 -35.34
C VAL A 328 15.22 2.64 -34.70
N GLN A 329 15.34 1.42 -35.22
CA GLN A 329 14.65 0.26 -34.65
C GLN A 329 15.16 -0.07 -33.24
N ARG A 330 16.47 0.01 -32.97
CA ARG A 330 17.05 -0.18 -31.64
C ARG A 330 16.55 0.89 -30.65
N TYR A 331 16.54 2.17 -31.08
CA TYR A 331 16.02 3.25 -30.24
C TYR A 331 14.55 3.03 -29.88
N LEU A 332 13.68 2.71 -30.84
CA LEU A 332 12.29 2.43 -30.62
C LEU A 332 12.04 1.23 -29.68
N ALA A 333 12.90 0.22 -29.75
CA ALA A 333 12.84 -0.95 -28.89
C ALA A 333 13.22 -0.63 -27.41
N LEU A 334 14.00 0.42 -27.17
CA LEU A 334 14.40 0.87 -25.84
C LEU A 334 13.34 1.78 -25.18
N GLN A 335 12.40 2.35 -25.96
CA GLN A 335 11.38 3.25 -25.45
C GLN A 335 10.22 2.49 -24.78
N PRO A 336 9.62 3.03 -23.71
CA PRO A 336 8.42 2.46 -23.13
C PRO A 336 7.25 2.53 -24.11
N PRO A 337 6.25 1.62 -24.03
CA PRO A 337 5.20 1.44 -25.04
C PRO A 337 4.43 2.69 -25.46
N ARG A 338 4.42 3.75 -24.63
CA ARG A 338 3.73 5.03 -24.94
C ARG A 338 4.47 5.94 -25.93
N GLN A 339 5.75 5.73 -26.14
CA GLN A 339 6.56 6.52 -27.08
C GLN A 339 6.75 5.82 -28.43
N GLN A 340 6.33 4.56 -28.55
CA GLN A 340 6.39 3.81 -29.81
C GLN A 340 5.25 4.17 -30.78
N ALA A 341 4.28 4.99 -30.35
CA ALA A 341 3.08 5.37 -31.15
C ALA A 341 3.23 6.73 -31.86
N THR A 342 4.39 7.38 -31.80
CA THR A 342 4.74 8.58 -32.57
C THR A 342 5.84 8.29 -33.57
#